data_835077792cc1795a0901e3c8b36c15e4
#
_entry.id   835077792cc1795a0901e3c8b36c15e4
#
_cell.length_a   1.000
_cell.length_b   1.000
_cell.length_c   1.000
_cell.angle_alpha   90.00
_cell.angle_beta   90.00
_cell.angle_gamma   90.00
#
_symmetry.space_group_name_H-M   'P 1'
#
loop_
_entity.id
_entity.type
_entity.pdbx_description
1 polymer ?
#
loop_
_entity_poly.entity_id
_entity_poly.type
_entity_poly.pdbx_seq_one_letter_code
_entity_poly.pdbx_strand_id
1 'polypeptide(L)'
;MLYKANFHCRTALRILKPIYHFKAKDADTVYKEVKKVEWEKYLSLDKTFAIDSVIYSEDFNHSKFVAYRTKDAIVDYFIEKFKKRPSVRVNNPDLYINIHISHNDCTLSIDSSGESLHKRGYRVDQTEAPLNEVLAAGMILKTGWKGESNFVDPMCGSGTLLIEAAMIALNIAPGIHRKEFAFQKWVDYDEELFDRIYNDESGEREFAFHCYGSDISQAAIDIALENIRSAGLMKYIELKVKPFQQYTEAPKPGILVTNPPYGERISSRDLLGLYNMIGERLKHVFMGYKAWILSYKDECFDKIGLRPSEKIKLMNGSLECEYRCYELFEGTNKDFKKALNEGGEDRPERPRRPEGAFERRGNDRPNFRLGRVDRPERRFAAAHSEDDEERLTSIPGKRIFGEDRPVHKKFGDAPIRKPIKPKGERPVKMRYRDEDDHKKSFGDHKRDGKHPFSKPIKRRGHDDYED
;
A
#
# COMPACT_ATOMS: atom_id res chain seq x y z
N MET A 1 -9.58 -20.55 -6.52
CA MET A 1 -9.64 -19.08 -6.72
C MET A 1 -9.04 -18.30 -5.55
N LEU A 2 -9.37 -18.61 -4.29
CA LEU A 2 -8.92 -17.88 -3.08
C LEU A 2 -7.40 -17.81 -2.92
N TYR A 3 -6.68 -18.93 -3.12
CA TYR A 3 -5.20 -18.97 -3.07
C TYR A 3 -4.57 -18.06 -4.12
N LYS A 4 -5.04 -18.15 -5.39
CA LYS A 4 -4.58 -17.24 -6.46
C LYS A 4 -4.84 -15.77 -6.13
N ALA A 5 -5.97 -15.42 -5.53
CA ALA A 5 -6.26 -14.05 -5.14
C ALA A 5 -5.28 -13.54 -4.07
N ASN A 6 -4.98 -14.34 -3.04
CA ASN A 6 -3.99 -13.97 -2.03
C ASN A 6 -2.58 -13.82 -2.60
N PHE A 7 -2.20 -14.70 -3.52
CA PHE A 7 -0.85 -14.77 -4.06
C PHE A 7 -0.57 -13.70 -5.14
N HIS A 8 -1.56 -13.43 -6.02
CA HIS A 8 -1.36 -12.56 -7.19
C HIS A 8 -1.98 -11.15 -7.09
N CYS A 9 -2.92 -10.88 -6.15
CA CYS A 9 -3.51 -9.54 -6.06
C CYS A 9 -2.54 -8.50 -5.51
N ARG A 10 -2.26 -7.48 -6.33
CA ARG A 10 -1.31 -6.41 -5.99
C ARG A 10 -1.93 -5.29 -5.16
N THR A 11 -3.24 -5.07 -5.31
CA THR A 11 -3.97 -3.91 -4.74
C THR A 11 -4.97 -4.28 -3.64
N ALA A 12 -5.01 -5.54 -3.23
CA ALA A 12 -5.81 -5.98 -2.10
C ALA A 12 -5.01 -5.92 -0.80
N LEU A 13 -5.65 -5.49 0.30
CA LEU A 13 -5.08 -5.54 1.64
C LEU A 13 -5.39 -6.88 2.33
N ARG A 14 -6.56 -7.45 2.06
CA ARG A 14 -7.05 -8.72 2.61
C ARG A 14 -8.01 -9.38 1.63
N ILE A 15 -8.05 -10.70 1.66
CA ILE A 15 -9.02 -11.53 0.94
C ILE A 15 -9.87 -12.25 1.98
N LEU A 16 -11.15 -11.94 2.02
CA LEU A 16 -12.11 -12.51 2.96
C LEU A 16 -12.98 -13.55 2.27
N LYS A 17 -13.23 -14.70 2.92
CA LYS A 17 -14.16 -15.74 2.51
C LYS A 17 -15.46 -15.57 3.32
N PRO A 18 -16.54 -15.00 2.76
CA PRO A 18 -17.82 -14.91 3.46
C PRO A 18 -18.35 -16.31 3.75
N ILE A 19 -18.84 -16.52 4.98
CA ILE A 19 -19.38 -17.81 5.42
C ILE A 19 -20.84 -17.72 5.88
N TYR A 20 -21.28 -16.53 6.35
CA TYR A 20 -22.66 -16.35 6.81
C TYR A 20 -23.11 -14.89 6.66
N HIS A 21 -24.35 -14.69 6.21
CA HIS A 21 -24.99 -13.38 6.11
C HIS A 21 -26.28 -13.37 6.93
N PHE A 22 -26.49 -12.30 7.69
CA PHE A 22 -27.70 -12.14 8.52
C PHE A 22 -27.96 -10.64 8.75
N LYS A 23 -29.13 -10.36 9.37
CA LYS A 23 -29.49 -9.01 9.80
C LYS A 23 -29.52 -8.92 11.31
N ALA A 24 -28.95 -7.85 11.86
CA ALA A 24 -28.99 -7.56 13.29
C ALA A 24 -29.08 -6.06 13.52
N LYS A 25 -29.76 -5.68 14.61
CA LYS A 25 -29.83 -4.29 15.11
C LYS A 25 -29.13 -4.10 16.46
N ASP A 26 -28.72 -5.19 17.07
CA ASP A 26 -28.06 -5.21 18.38
C ASP A 26 -27.08 -6.37 18.50
N ALA A 27 -26.19 -6.28 19.47
CA ALA A 27 -25.13 -7.25 19.67
C ALA A 27 -25.65 -8.62 20.20
N ASP A 28 -26.82 -8.67 20.82
CA ASP A 28 -27.40 -9.94 21.28
C ASP A 28 -28.02 -10.71 20.11
N THR A 29 -28.57 -10.01 19.14
CA THR A 29 -28.96 -10.63 17.84
C THR A 29 -27.74 -11.15 17.10
N VAL A 30 -26.62 -10.40 17.04
CA VAL A 30 -25.35 -10.89 16.49
C VAL A 30 -24.92 -12.17 17.18
N TYR A 31 -24.92 -12.23 18.52
CA TYR A 31 -24.57 -13.41 19.28
C TYR A 31 -25.44 -14.63 18.87
N LYS A 32 -26.77 -14.44 18.82
CA LYS A 32 -27.71 -15.53 18.48
C LYS A 32 -27.48 -16.05 17.06
N GLU A 33 -27.24 -15.16 16.09
CA GLU A 33 -27.03 -15.55 14.70
C GLU A 33 -25.67 -16.22 14.50
N VAL A 34 -24.60 -15.68 15.08
CA VAL A 34 -23.24 -16.25 15.01
C VAL A 34 -23.20 -17.65 15.64
N LYS A 35 -23.97 -17.89 16.69
CA LYS A 35 -24.05 -19.18 17.36
C LYS A 35 -24.71 -20.28 16.52
N LYS A 36 -25.49 -19.93 15.46
CA LYS A 36 -26.08 -20.90 14.54
C LYS A 36 -25.10 -21.50 13.54
N VAL A 37 -23.92 -20.86 13.37
CA VAL A 37 -22.89 -21.35 12.44
C VAL A 37 -22.26 -22.63 12.98
N GLU A 38 -22.07 -23.61 12.10
CA GLU A 38 -21.40 -24.88 12.43
C GLU A 38 -19.87 -24.67 12.48
N TRP A 39 -19.39 -24.15 13.61
CA TRP A 39 -18.03 -23.69 13.76
C TRP A 39 -16.98 -24.80 13.64
N GLU A 40 -17.29 -26.05 13.92
CA GLU A 40 -16.38 -27.19 13.75
C GLU A 40 -15.92 -27.40 12.30
N LYS A 41 -16.62 -26.85 11.33
CA LYS A 41 -16.19 -26.85 9.92
C LYS A 41 -14.97 -25.97 9.67
N TYR A 42 -14.72 -25.00 10.54
CA TYR A 42 -13.71 -23.98 10.35
C TYR A 42 -12.63 -23.97 11.44
N LEU A 43 -12.99 -24.40 12.66
CA LEU A 43 -12.15 -24.28 13.83
C LEU A 43 -12.22 -25.57 14.66
N SER A 44 -11.07 -26.14 15.00
CA SER A 44 -10.94 -27.27 15.94
C SER A 44 -10.59 -26.77 17.34
N LEU A 45 -10.76 -27.63 18.37
CA LEU A 45 -10.55 -27.29 19.77
C LEU A 45 -9.09 -27.00 20.15
N ASP A 46 -8.14 -27.49 19.36
CA ASP A 46 -6.70 -27.32 19.52
C ASP A 46 -6.18 -26.04 18.84
N LYS A 47 -6.99 -25.44 17.97
CA LYS A 47 -6.63 -24.21 17.25
C LYS A 47 -7.07 -22.95 17.99
N THR A 48 -6.37 -21.86 17.69
CA THR A 48 -6.63 -20.54 18.24
C THR A 48 -7.37 -19.67 17.23
N PHE A 49 -8.18 -18.70 17.71
CA PHE A 49 -8.86 -17.77 16.84
C PHE A 49 -8.84 -16.33 17.36
N ALA A 50 -9.03 -15.38 16.46
CA ALA A 50 -9.24 -13.97 16.78
C ALA A 50 -10.39 -13.40 15.94
N ILE A 51 -10.99 -12.31 16.44
CA ILE A 51 -12.08 -11.63 15.78
C ILE A 51 -11.69 -10.18 15.51
N ASP A 52 -11.87 -9.76 14.27
CA ASP A 52 -11.83 -8.37 13.84
C ASP A 52 -13.23 -7.91 13.46
N SER A 53 -13.58 -6.67 13.79
CA SER A 53 -14.91 -6.10 13.52
C SER A 53 -14.81 -4.76 12.82
N VAL A 54 -15.56 -4.62 11.74
CA VAL A 54 -15.67 -3.39 10.95
C VAL A 54 -17.13 -2.99 10.90
N ILE A 55 -17.47 -1.81 11.46
CA ILE A 55 -18.86 -1.41 11.68
C ILE A 55 -19.10 -0.02 11.07
N TYR A 56 -20.13 0.04 10.22
CA TYR A 56 -20.70 1.25 9.62
C TYR A 56 -22.20 1.26 9.92
N SER A 57 -22.59 1.60 11.15
CA SER A 57 -23.98 1.53 11.61
C SER A 57 -24.23 2.56 12.72
N GLU A 58 -25.39 3.13 12.75
CA GLU A 58 -25.86 3.99 13.86
C GLU A 58 -26.36 3.16 15.06
N ASP A 59 -26.78 1.91 14.83
CA ASP A 59 -27.30 1.02 15.86
C ASP A 59 -26.19 0.37 16.71
N PHE A 60 -24.94 0.37 16.22
CA PHE A 60 -23.80 -0.26 16.86
C PHE A 60 -22.72 0.76 17.26
N ASN A 61 -22.73 1.21 18.52
CA ASN A 61 -21.84 2.26 19.00
C ASN A 61 -20.41 1.80 19.31
N HIS A 62 -20.18 0.48 19.52
CA HIS A 62 -18.88 -0.05 19.95
C HIS A 62 -18.49 -1.32 19.19
N SER A 63 -17.57 -1.17 18.24
CA SER A 63 -17.05 -2.30 17.44
C SER A 63 -16.43 -3.40 18.31
N LYS A 64 -15.67 -3.06 19.34
CA LYS A 64 -15.08 -4.02 20.29
C LYS A 64 -16.13 -4.87 20.99
N PHE A 65 -17.28 -4.30 21.33
CA PHE A 65 -18.35 -5.04 21.99
C PHE A 65 -18.97 -6.09 21.05
N VAL A 66 -19.16 -5.76 19.80
CA VAL A 66 -19.63 -6.72 18.78
C VAL A 66 -18.63 -7.85 18.60
N ALA A 67 -17.31 -7.54 18.55
CA ALA A 67 -16.28 -8.57 18.50
C ALA A 67 -16.31 -9.50 19.71
N TYR A 68 -16.52 -8.96 20.92
CA TYR A 68 -16.66 -9.78 22.13
C TYR A 68 -17.90 -10.66 22.09
N ARG A 69 -19.06 -10.14 21.68
CA ARG A 69 -20.29 -10.93 21.55
C ARG A 69 -20.16 -12.04 20.50
N THR A 70 -19.49 -11.74 19.37
CA THR A 70 -19.14 -12.74 18.34
C THR A 70 -18.22 -13.83 18.92
N LYS A 71 -17.20 -13.45 19.69
CA LYS A 71 -16.31 -14.38 20.39
C LYS A 71 -17.10 -15.27 21.39
N ASP A 72 -17.97 -14.67 22.21
CA ASP A 72 -18.77 -15.40 23.19
C ASP A 72 -19.67 -16.43 22.52
N ALA A 73 -20.32 -16.07 21.40
CA ALA A 73 -21.15 -16.98 20.62
C ALA A 73 -20.38 -18.23 20.14
N ILE A 74 -19.15 -18.03 19.65
CA ILE A 74 -18.29 -19.13 19.20
C ILE A 74 -17.85 -20.00 20.37
N VAL A 75 -17.40 -19.39 21.46
CA VAL A 75 -16.97 -20.10 22.65
C VAL A 75 -18.11 -20.94 23.24
N ASP A 76 -19.30 -20.35 23.37
CA ASP A 76 -20.48 -21.02 23.93
C ASP A 76 -20.97 -22.15 23.01
N TYR A 77 -20.91 -21.99 21.68
CA TYR A 77 -21.16 -23.07 20.73
C TYR A 77 -20.30 -24.31 21.04
N PHE A 78 -18.99 -24.12 21.21
CA PHE A 78 -18.08 -25.23 21.50
C PHE A 78 -18.29 -25.81 22.92
N ILE A 79 -18.57 -24.97 23.92
CA ILE A 79 -18.86 -25.43 25.30
C ILE A 79 -20.12 -26.29 25.32
N GLU A 80 -21.19 -25.88 24.64
CA GLU A 80 -22.45 -26.63 24.60
C GLU A 80 -22.29 -27.98 23.93
N LYS A 81 -21.57 -28.00 22.80
CA LYS A 81 -21.44 -29.20 21.96
C LYS A 81 -20.36 -30.17 22.47
N PHE A 82 -19.21 -29.65 22.88
CA PHE A 82 -18.02 -30.44 23.18
C PHE A 82 -17.54 -30.36 24.64
N LYS A 83 -18.19 -29.56 25.49
CA LYS A 83 -17.81 -29.28 26.89
C LYS A 83 -16.39 -28.72 27.03
N LYS A 84 -15.83 -28.19 25.96
CA LYS A 84 -14.51 -27.56 25.86
C LYS A 84 -14.62 -26.33 24.97
N ARG A 85 -13.67 -25.42 25.07
CA ARG A 85 -13.63 -24.21 24.21
C ARG A 85 -12.28 -24.08 23.50
N PRO A 86 -12.22 -23.53 22.29
CA PRO A 86 -11.00 -23.13 21.63
C PRO A 86 -10.38 -21.91 22.34
N SER A 87 -9.08 -21.74 22.18
CA SER A 87 -8.35 -20.60 22.77
C SER A 87 -8.42 -19.37 21.86
N VAL A 88 -8.51 -18.19 22.49
CA VAL A 88 -8.42 -16.90 21.79
C VAL A 88 -6.99 -16.42 21.79
N ARG A 89 -6.47 -16.04 20.63
CA ARG A 89 -5.12 -15.49 20.48
C ARG A 89 -5.16 -14.33 19.49
N VAL A 90 -4.89 -13.11 19.97
CA VAL A 90 -5.00 -11.90 19.15
C VAL A 90 -3.86 -11.83 18.12
N ASN A 91 -2.64 -12.19 18.52
CA ASN A 91 -1.48 -12.13 17.65
C ASN A 91 -1.24 -13.49 16.98
N ASN A 92 -1.26 -13.51 15.66
CA ASN A 92 -1.04 -14.69 14.82
C ASN A 92 -1.90 -15.92 15.24
N PRO A 93 -3.25 -15.83 15.28
CA PRO A 93 -4.13 -16.96 15.52
C PRO A 93 -4.11 -17.92 14.33
N ASP A 94 -4.66 -19.11 14.54
CA ASP A 94 -4.85 -20.10 13.46
C ASP A 94 -6.03 -19.72 12.55
N LEU A 95 -7.06 -19.08 13.11
CA LEU A 95 -8.22 -18.60 12.37
C LEU A 95 -8.52 -17.14 12.69
N TYR A 96 -8.49 -16.30 11.65
CA TYR A 96 -8.96 -14.91 11.73
C TYR A 96 -10.40 -14.85 11.24
N ILE A 97 -11.29 -14.34 12.07
CA ILE A 97 -12.72 -14.15 11.78
C ILE A 97 -12.99 -12.65 11.68
N ASN A 98 -13.64 -12.24 10.61
CA ASN A 98 -14.05 -10.86 10.40
C ASN A 98 -15.58 -10.76 10.43
N ILE A 99 -16.11 -9.83 11.24
CA ILE A 99 -17.51 -9.43 11.19
C ILE A 99 -17.62 -8.02 10.65
N HIS A 100 -18.27 -7.89 9.51
CA HIS A 100 -18.55 -6.61 8.87
C HIS A 100 -20.04 -6.29 9.02
N ILE A 101 -20.35 -5.10 9.54
CA ILE A 101 -21.72 -4.61 9.69
C ILE A 101 -21.86 -3.30 8.90
N SER A 102 -22.78 -3.30 7.94
CA SER A 102 -23.18 -2.10 7.20
C SER A 102 -24.65 -1.85 7.46
N HIS A 103 -24.98 -0.77 8.18
CA HIS A 103 -26.30 -0.55 8.76
C HIS A 103 -26.73 -1.75 9.60
N ASN A 104 -27.66 -2.57 9.08
CA ASN A 104 -28.18 -3.78 9.76
C ASN A 104 -27.73 -5.07 9.06
N ASP A 105 -27.04 -4.97 7.93
CA ASP A 105 -26.55 -6.12 7.16
C ASP A 105 -25.21 -6.57 7.72
N CYS A 106 -25.17 -7.79 8.23
CA CYS A 106 -24.01 -8.40 8.86
C CYS A 106 -23.42 -9.48 7.96
N THR A 107 -22.13 -9.42 7.72
CA THR A 107 -21.38 -10.45 7.00
C THR A 107 -20.30 -11.01 7.90
N LEU A 108 -20.36 -12.30 8.14
CA LEU A 108 -19.33 -13.05 8.83
C LEU A 108 -18.40 -13.69 7.78
N SER A 109 -17.10 -13.46 7.91
CA SER A 109 -16.10 -13.94 6.97
C SER A 109 -14.88 -14.52 7.68
N ILE A 110 -14.17 -15.40 7.00
CA ILE A 110 -12.86 -15.88 7.42
C ILE A 110 -11.79 -15.13 6.60
N ASP A 111 -10.80 -14.55 7.27
CA ASP A 111 -9.68 -13.89 6.63
C ASP A 111 -8.66 -14.93 6.17
N SER A 112 -8.49 -15.03 4.86
CA SER A 112 -7.55 -15.97 4.24
C SER A 112 -6.12 -15.43 4.14
N SER A 113 -5.93 -14.14 4.33
CA SER A 113 -4.64 -13.47 4.18
C SER A 113 -3.81 -13.52 5.46
N GLY A 114 -4.45 -13.31 6.62
CA GLY A 114 -3.79 -13.18 7.91
C GLY A 114 -3.12 -11.81 8.08
N GLU A 115 -1.82 -11.75 8.03
CA GLU A 115 -1.12 -10.47 7.96
C GLU A 115 -1.50 -9.73 6.67
N SER A 116 -1.69 -8.42 6.76
CA SER A 116 -2.12 -7.62 5.60
C SER A 116 -1.22 -7.83 4.38
N LEU A 117 -1.81 -7.95 3.18
CA LEU A 117 -1.10 -8.29 1.94
C LEU A 117 -0.12 -7.21 1.48
N HIS A 118 -0.17 -5.98 2.02
CA HIS A 118 0.87 -4.99 1.74
C HIS A 118 2.24 -5.43 2.28
N LYS A 119 2.28 -6.20 3.36
CA LYS A 119 3.50 -6.81 3.86
C LYS A 119 3.93 -7.94 2.94
N ARG A 120 4.61 -7.57 1.85
CA ARG A 120 5.05 -8.49 0.80
C ARG A 120 6.08 -9.50 1.27
N GLY A 121 6.87 -9.13 2.29
CA GLY A 121 7.95 -9.96 2.84
C GLY A 121 9.34 -9.53 2.40
N TYR A 122 9.49 -8.71 1.36
CA TYR A 122 10.80 -8.24 0.90
C TYR A 122 11.37 -7.08 1.73
N ARG A 123 10.54 -6.33 2.46
CA ARG A 123 10.99 -5.18 3.24
C ARG A 123 11.77 -5.63 4.47
N VAL A 124 13.06 -5.35 4.49
CA VAL A 124 13.98 -5.62 5.61
C VAL A 124 14.03 -4.44 6.55
N ASP A 125 14.12 -3.23 5.99
CA ASP A 125 14.17 -1.98 6.73
C ASP A 125 13.37 -0.90 6.02
N GLN A 126 13.09 0.20 6.72
CA GLN A 126 12.25 1.26 6.19
C GLN A 126 12.69 2.65 6.66
N THR A 127 12.46 3.64 5.82
CA THR A 127 12.49 5.05 6.21
C THR A 127 11.33 5.35 7.16
N GLU A 128 11.36 6.49 7.84
CA GLU A 128 10.34 6.85 8.85
C GLU A 128 8.87 6.85 8.32
N ALA A 129 8.65 7.11 7.02
CA ALA A 129 7.32 7.12 6.40
C ALA A 129 7.34 6.43 5.03
N PRO A 130 7.48 5.10 4.99
CA PRO A 130 7.52 4.37 3.74
C PRO A 130 6.16 4.38 3.05
N LEU A 131 6.16 4.45 1.72
CA LEU A 131 4.94 4.25 0.94
C LEU A 131 4.44 2.81 1.13
N ASN A 132 3.12 2.65 1.30
CA ASN A 132 2.49 1.35 1.38
C ASN A 132 2.61 0.61 0.03
N GLU A 133 2.98 -0.65 0.03
CA GLU A 133 3.25 -1.46 -1.17
C GLU A 133 2.00 -1.63 -2.05
N VAL A 134 0.83 -1.78 -1.45
CA VAL A 134 -0.45 -1.86 -2.17
C VAL A 134 -0.77 -0.54 -2.86
N LEU A 135 -0.49 0.59 -2.20
CA LEU A 135 -0.66 1.92 -2.80
C LEU A 135 0.35 2.13 -3.94
N ALA A 136 1.63 1.78 -3.73
CA ALA A 136 2.67 1.88 -4.74
C ALA A 136 2.31 1.07 -6.01
N ALA A 137 1.90 -0.19 -5.85
CA ALA A 137 1.43 -1.02 -6.95
C ALA A 137 0.21 -0.40 -7.66
N GLY A 138 -0.76 0.11 -6.90
CA GLY A 138 -1.94 0.80 -7.42
C GLY A 138 -1.59 2.04 -8.24
N MET A 139 -0.63 2.85 -7.76
CA MET A 139 -0.11 4.02 -8.47
C MET A 139 0.50 3.62 -9.81
N ILE A 140 1.38 2.61 -9.82
CA ILE A 140 2.03 2.14 -11.06
C ILE A 140 1.00 1.58 -12.05
N LEU A 141 0.07 0.73 -11.60
CA LEU A 141 -0.98 0.17 -12.45
C LEU A 141 -1.88 1.26 -13.06
N LYS A 142 -2.13 2.37 -12.33
CA LYS A 142 -2.89 3.51 -12.84
C LYS A 142 -2.19 4.27 -13.96
N THR A 143 -0.86 4.22 -14.04
CA THR A 143 -0.12 4.82 -15.15
C THR A 143 -0.31 4.08 -16.47
N GLY A 144 -0.75 2.83 -16.43
CA GLY A 144 -0.83 1.90 -17.56
C GLY A 144 0.49 1.23 -17.92
N TRP A 145 1.61 1.62 -17.30
CA TRP A 145 2.94 1.06 -17.56
C TRP A 145 3.04 -0.41 -17.06
N LYS A 146 3.67 -1.26 -17.88
CA LYS A 146 3.82 -2.70 -17.62
C LYS A 146 5.23 -3.24 -17.93
N GLY A 147 6.23 -2.34 -18.06
CA GLY A 147 7.60 -2.71 -18.37
C GLY A 147 8.04 -2.41 -19.81
N GLU A 148 7.27 -1.65 -20.59
CA GLU A 148 7.58 -1.29 -21.97
C GLU A 148 8.62 -0.17 -22.12
N SER A 149 9.13 0.35 -21.02
CA SER A 149 10.14 1.42 -20.97
C SER A 149 10.86 1.43 -19.62
N ASN A 150 11.86 2.29 -19.47
CA ASN A 150 12.50 2.54 -18.18
C ASN A 150 11.52 3.17 -17.18
N PHE A 151 11.72 2.87 -15.90
CA PHE A 151 10.99 3.45 -14.79
C PHE A 151 11.93 4.30 -13.93
N VAL A 152 11.54 5.52 -13.59
CA VAL A 152 12.39 6.44 -12.82
C VAL A 152 11.67 6.94 -11.58
N ASP A 153 12.30 6.77 -10.40
CA ASP A 153 11.90 7.40 -9.15
C ASP A 153 13.08 8.20 -8.55
N PRO A 154 13.12 9.53 -8.76
CA PRO A 154 14.25 10.35 -8.34
C PRO A 154 14.24 10.76 -6.85
N MET A 155 13.26 10.27 -6.07
CA MET A 155 13.14 10.45 -4.62
C MET A 155 12.63 9.15 -4.00
N CYS A 156 13.40 8.05 -4.22
CA CYS A 156 12.92 6.68 -4.04
C CYS A 156 12.79 6.23 -2.58
N GLY A 157 13.36 6.96 -1.62
CA GLY A 157 13.32 6.57 -0.21
C GLY A 157 13.79 5.12 -0.01
N SER A 158 12.95 4.28 0.60
CA SER A 158 13.23 2.85 0.83
C SER A 158 13.04 1.94 -0.41
N GLY A 159 12.81 2.50 -1.61
CA GLY A 159 12.76 1.77 -2.87
C GLY A 159 11.42 1.09 -3.20
N THR A 160 10.34 1.40 -2.48
CA THR A 160 9.05 0.69 -2.64
C THR A 160 8.49 0.79 -4.06
N LEU A 161 8.47 1.98 -4.69
CA LEU A 161 8.00 2.16 -6.06
C LEU A 161 8.85 1.37 -7.06
N LEU A 162 10.17 1.35 -6.88
CA LEU A 162 11.09 0.65 -7.76
C LEU A 162 10.87 -0.88 -7.70
N ILE A 163 10.71 -1.43 -6.49
CA ILE A 163 10.49 -2.87 -6.28
C ILE A 163 9.14 -3.28 -6.87
N GLU A 164 8.05 -2.57 -6.53
CA GLU A 164 6.73 -2.89 -7.09
C GLU A 164 6.70 -2.71 -8.62
N ALA A 165 7.42 -1.72 -9.18
CA ALA A 165 7.56 -1.55 -10.62
C ALA A 165 8.26 -2.73 -11.28
N ALA A 166 9.43 -3.14 -10.78
CA ALA A 166 10.15 -4.28 -11.31
C ALA A 166 9.32 -5.58 -11.21
N MET A 167 8.63 -5.81 -10.08
CA MET A 167 7.71 -6.95 -9.93
C MET A 167 6.52 -6.89 -10.91
N ILE A 168 6.00 -5.72 -11.24
CA ILE A 168 4.96 -5.55 -12.26
C ILE A 168 5.51 -5.81 -13.65
N ALA A 169 6.67 -5.26 -14.00
CA ALA A 169 7.32 -5.47 -15.29
C ALA A 169 7.60 -6.96 -15.56
N LEU A 170 8.18 -7.64 -14.60
CA LEU A 170 8.48 -9.07 -14.64
C LEU A 170 7.25 -9.97 -14.45
N ASN A 171 6.13 -9.41 -14.05
CA ASN A 171 4.91 -10.10 -13.63
C ASN A 171 5.12 -11.13 -12.49
N ILE A 172 6.10 -10.88 -11.63
CA ILE A 172 6.34 -11.67 -10.41
C ILE A 172 5.18 -11.48 -9.43
N ALA A 173 4.67 -12.57 -8.86
CA ALA A 173 3.56 -12.53 -7.92
C ALA A 173 3.92 -11.76 -6.63
N PRO A 174 3.09 -10.81 -6.14
CA PRO A 174 3.40 -10.02 -4.94
C PRO A 174 3.46 -10.85 -3.66
N GLY A 175 2.90 -12.05 -3.65
CA GLY A 175 2.91 -12.97 -2.54
C GLY A 175 4.17 -13.85 -2.42
N ILE A 176 5.10 -13.80 -3.40
CA ILE A 176 6.25 -14.72 -3.50
C ILE A 176 7.20 -14.69 -2.30
N HIS A 177 7.38 -13.51 -1.68
CA HIS A 177 8.27 -13.33 -0.54
C HIS A 177 7.58 -13.48 0.82
N ARG A 178 6.26 -13.74 0.84
CA ARG A 178 5.52 -13.91 2.09
C ARG A 178 5.89 -15.23 2.75
N LYS A 179 6.01 -15.21 4.07
CA LYS A 179 6.31 -16.42 4.86
C LYS A 179 5.11 -17.36 4.95
N GLU A 180 3.91 -16.82 5.12
CA GLU A 180 2.68 -17.60 5.28
C GLU A 180 1.44 -16.80 4.90
N PHE A 181 0.34 -17.50 4.62
CA PHE A 181 -1.01 -16.98 4.51
C PHE A 181 -1.91 -17.68 5.54
N ALA A 182 -2.95 -17.00 6.04
CA ALA A 182 -3.83 -17.59 7.04
C ALA A 182 -4.55 -18.85 6.54
N PHE A 183 -4.89 -18.94 5.25
CA PHE A 183 -5.54 -20.12 4.69
C PHE A 183 -4.71 -21.40 4.81
N GLN A 184 -3.38 -21.31 4.95
CA GLN A 184 -2.50 -22.48 5.14
C GLN A 184 -2.71 -23.18 6.49
N LYS A 185 -3.36 -22.49 7.45
CA LYS A 185 -3.72 -23.03 8.77
C LYS A 185 -5.15 -23.59 8.82
N TRP A 186 -5.91 -23.46 7.74
CA TRP A 186 -7.30 -23.92 7.70
C TRP A 186 -7.42 -25.45 7.69
N VAL A 187 -8.58 -25.95 8.12
CA VAL A 187 -8.86 -27.40 8.15
C VAL A 187 -8.94 -27.98 6.74
N ASP A 188 -9.42 -27.19 5.79
CA ASP A 188 -9.64 -27.55 4.38
C ASP A 188 -8.49 -27.03 3.47
N TYR A 189 -7.29 -26.82 4.01
CA TYR A 189 -6.13 -26.40 3.23
C TYR A 189 -5.67 -27.50 2.27
N ASP A 190 -5.57 -27.16 0.99
CA ASP A 190 -5.06 -28.02 -0.07
C ASP A 190 -3.63 -27.56 -0.44
N GLU A 191 -2.66 -28.25 0.12
CA GLU A 191 -1.23 -27.97 -0.04
C GLU A 191 -0.77 -28.18 -1.49
N GLU A 192 -1.20 -29.28 -2.15
CA GLU A 192 -0.80 -29.58 -3.53
C GLU A 192 -1.32 -28.52 -4.51
N LEU A 193 -2.54 -28.02 -4.28
CA LEU A 193 -3.09 -26.94 -5.09
C LEU A 193 -2.32 -25.65 -4.90
N PHE A 194 -1.92 -25.32 -3.66
CA PHE A 194 -1.17 -24.11 -3.39
C PHE A 194 0.25 -24.20 -3.93
N ASP A 195 0.91 -25.34 -3.80
CA ASP A 195 2.26 -25.59 -4.36
C ASP A 195 2.28 -25.41 -5.88
N ARG A 196 1.27 -25.89 -6.58
CA ARG A 196 1.12 -25.63 -8.04
C ARG A 196 0.97 -24.16 -8.36
N ILE A 197 0.28 -23.38 -7.54
CA ILE A 197 0.11 -21.93 -7.75
C ILE A 197 1.42 -21.20 -7.42
N TYR A 198 2.10 -21.61 -6.36
CA TYR A 198 3.33 -20.99 -5.88
C TYR A 198 4.49 -21.17 -6.88
N ASN A 199 4.58 -22.35 -7.50
CA ASN A 199 5.64 -22.71 -8.45
C ASN A 199 5.26 -22.44 -9.92
N ASP A 200 4.13 -21.79 -10.19
CA ASP A 200 3.70 -21.45 -11.55
C ASP A 200 4.35 -20.14 -12.02
N GLU A 201 5.49 -20.26 -12.69
CA GLU A 201 6.24 -19.15 -13.29
C GLU A 201 5.80 -18.84 -14.74
N SER A 202 4.82 -19.57 -15.28
CA SER A 202 4.39 -19.44 -16.69
C SER A 202 3.89 -18.06 -17.09
N GLY A 203 3.48 -17.26 -16.10
CA GLY A 203 3.04 -15.88 -16.27
C GLY A 203 4.15 -14.84 -16.23
N GLU A 204 5.39 -15.20 -15.88
CA GLU A 204 6.50 -14.25 -15.79
C GLU A 204 6.93 -13.74 -17.17
N ARG A 205 7.51 -12.57 -17.19
CA ARG A 205 7.90 -11.88 -18.42
C ARG A 205 9.35 -11.40 -18.35
N GLU A 206 9.97 -11.27 -19.50
CA GLU A 206 11.24 -10.57 -19.61
C GLU A 206 11.04 -9.07 -19.45
N PHE A 207 12.01 -8.41 -18.81
CA PHE A 207 12.06 -6.97 -18.68
C PHE A 207 13.39 -6.46 -19.26
N ALA A 208 13.30 -5.92 -20.47
CA ALA A 208 14.45 -5.44 -21.25
C ALA A 208 14.96 -4.06 -20.82
N PHE A 209 14.22 -3.36 -19.96
CA PHE A 209 14.54 -2.02 -19.45
C PHE A 209 14.99 -2.10 -17.99
N HIS A 210 15.18 -0.95 -17.35
CA HIS A 210 15.61 -0.85 -15.95
C HIS A 210 14.73 0.12 -15.17
N CYS A 211 14.70 -0.09 -13.84
CA CYS A 211 14.18 0.86 -12.88
C CYS A 211 15.35 1.66 -12.29
N TYR A 212 15.30 2.98 -12.40
CA TYR A 212 16.33 3.89 -11.91
C TYR A 212 15.84 4.63 -10.69
N GLY A 213 16.52 4.48 -9.56
CA GLY A 213 16.21 5.15 -8.32
C GLY A 213 17.31 6.11 -7.88
N SER A 214 16.92 7.22 -7.31
CA SER A 214 17.87 8.04 -6.55
C SER A 214 17.21 8.66 -5.33
N ASP A 215 18.05 9.03 -4.38
CA ASP A 215 17.67 9.82 -3.21
C ASP A 215 18.85 10.71 -2.82
N ILE A 216 18.57 11.80 -2.13
CA ILE A 216 19.62 12.68 -1.58
C ILE A 216 20.30 12.02 -0.38
N SER A 217 19.60 11.14 0.32
CA SER A 217 20.03 10.46 1.55
C SER A 217 20.76 9.16 1.24
N GLN A 218 22.03 9.06 1.62
CA GLN A 218 22.78 7.81 1.56
C GLN A 218 22.09 6.71 2.37
N ALA A 219 21.58 7.02 3.58
CA ALA A 219 20.88 6.06 4.42
C ALA A 219 19.61 5.52 3.76
N ALA A 220 18.87 6.35 3.02
CA ALA A 220 17.69 5.88 2.26
C ALA A 220 18.10 4.93 1.14
N ILE A 221 19.19 5.22 0.43
CA ILE A 221 19.73 4.35 -0.62
C ILE A 221 20.22 3.01 -0.05
N ASP A 222 20.88 3.02 1.12
CA ASP A 222 21.34 1.79 1.77
C ASP A 222 20.14 0.89 2.16
N ILE A 223 19.09 1.48 2.74
CA ILE A 223 17.83 0.78 3.03
C ILE A 223 17.18 0.24 1.74
N ALA A 224 17.11 1.05 0.68
CA ALA A 224 16.54 0.62 -0.60
C ALA A 224 17.33 -0.55 -1.20
N LEU A 225 18.66 -0.51 -1.10
CA LEU A 225 19.54 -1.57 -1.59
C LEU A 225 19.28 -2.90 -0.88
N GLU A 226 19.14 -2.89 0.46
CA GLU A 226 18.83 -4.09 1.22
C GLU A 226 17.44 -4.66 0.86
N ASN A 227 16.43 -3.82 0.71
CA ASN A 227 15.09 -4.22 0.29
C ASN A 227 15.10 -4.82 -1.13
N ILE A 228 15.81 -4.20 -2.08
CA ILE A 228 15.95 -4.68 -3.47
C ILE A 228 16.70 -6.03 -3.49
N ARG A 229 17.74 -6.20 -2.67
CA ARG A 229 18.47 -7.45 -2.52
C ARG A 229 17.56 -8.54 -1.97
N SER A 230 16.80 -8.25 -0.92
CA SER A 230 15.81 -9.16 -0.34
C SER A 230 14.72 -9.56 -1.34
N ALA A 231 14.33 -8.65 -2.24
CA ALA A 231 13.38 -8.92 -3.32
C ALA A 231 14.01 -9.68 -4.52
N GLY A 232 15.32 -9.91 -4.55
CA GLY A 232 16.00 -10.57 -5.66
C GLY A 232 16.07 -9.75 -6.97
N LEU A 233 15.87 -8.42 -6.90
CA LEU A 233 15.68 -7.55 -8.07
C LEU A 233 16.91 -6.70 -8.43
N MET A 234 18.09 -7.02 -7.90
CA MET A 234 19.35 -6.29 -8.14
C MET A 234 19.71 -6.15 -9.63
N LYS A 235 19.31 -7.10 -10.46
CA LYS A 235 19.58 -7.06 -11.91
C LYS A 235 18.79 -5.98 -12.63
N TYR A 236 17.64 -5.59 -12.12
CA TYR A 236 16.67 -4.75 -12.80
C TYR A 236 16.56 -3.32 -12.23
N ILE A 237 17.20 -3.06 -11.09
CA ILE A 237 17.10 -1.79 -10.38
C ILE A 237 18.49 -1.21 -10.14
N GLU A 238 18.72 0.00 -10.64
CA GLU A 238 19.93 0.78 -10.40
C GLU A 238 19.64 1.90 -9.40
N LEU A 239 20.50 2.04 -8.37
CA LEU A 239 20.40 3.08 -7.36
C LEU A 239 21.58 4.03 -7.42
N LYS A 240 21.32 5.33 -7.18
CA LYS A 240 22.35 6.36 -7.05
C LYS A 240 22.02 7.32 -5.92
N VAL A 241 23.03 7.70 -5.12
CA VAL A 241 22.91 8.83 -4.20
C VAL A 241 23.03 10.09 -5.04
N LYS A 242 21.91 10.72 -5.37
CA LYS A 242 21.87 11.87 -6.26
C LYS A 242 20.62 12.72 -6.00
N PRO A 243 20.79 14.00 -5.63
CA PRO A 243 19.65 14.92 -5.54
C PRO A 243 18.96 15.10 -6.89
N PHE A 244 17.63 15.19 -6.91
CA PHE A 244 16.87 15.34 -8.15
C PHE A 244 17.28 16.60 -8.96
N GLN A 245 17.65 17.67 -8.30
CA GLN A 245 18.15 18.89 -8.94
C GLN A 245 19.41 18.70 -9.80
N GLN A 246 20.18 17.64 -9.57
CA GLN A 246 21.41 17.34 -10.31
C GLN A 246 21.18 16.48 -11.56
N TYR A 247 19.95 16.12 -11.87
CA TYR A 247 19.66 15.38 -13.10
C TYR A 247 19.88 16.31 -14.32
N THR A 248 20.72 15.84 -15.25
CA THR A 248 21.04 16.52 -16.51
C THR A 248 20.46 15.78 -17.71
N GLU A 249 20.20 14.49 -17.56
CA GLU A 249 19.64 13.60 -18.57
C GLU A 249 18.74 12.55 -17.95
N ALA A 250 17.83 11.99 -18.73
CA ALA A 250 16.91 10.94 -18.34
C ALA A 250 17.04 9.73 -19.28
N PRO A 251 17.02 8.48 -18.75
CA PRO A 251 17.10 7.25 -19.57
C PRO A 251 15.84 7.10 -20.43
N LYS A 252 16.00 7.12 -21.75
CA LYS A 252 14.87 7.06 -22.71
C LYS A 252 14.79 5.70 -23.42
N PRO A 253 13.56 5.22 -23.72
CA PRO A 253 12.26 5.76 -23.30
C PRO A 253 12.00 5.52 -21.82
N GLY A 254 11.07 6.30 -21.21
CA GLY A 254 10.81 6.13 -19.80
C GLY A 254 9.54 6.80 -19.26
N ILE A 255 9.16 6.37 -18.05
CA ILE A 255 8.13 6.98 -17.21
C ILE A 255 8.75 7.42 -15.88
N LEU A 256 8.28 8.52 -15.33
CA LEU A 256 8.66 8.97 -13.98
C LEU A 256 7.47 8.82 -13.04
N VAL A 257 7.68 8.13 -11.92
CA VAL A 257 6.67 8.00 -10.85
C VAL A 257 7.38 8.27 -9.53
N THR A 258 6.89 9.24 -8.77
CA THR A 258 7.56 9.61 -7.52
C THR A 258 6.59 10.07 -6.45
N ASN A 259 7.02 9.89 -5.20
CA ASN A 259 6.33 10.28 -3.98
C ASN A 259 7.23 11.26 -3.19
N PRO A 260 7.26 12.55 -3.56
CA PRO A 260 8.07 13.54 -2.86
C PRO A 260 7.65 13.72 -1.40
N PRO A 261 8.51 14.25 -0.52
CA PRO A 261 8.12 14.58 0.85
C PRO A 261 7.03 15.66 0.89
N TYR A 262 6.10 15.52 1.86
CA TYR A 262 4.90 16.39 1.97
C TYR A 262 5.05 17.56 2.96
N GLY A 263 6.21 17.70 3.59
CA GLY A 263 6.51 18.86 4.44
C GLY A 263 6.22 18.72 5.93
N GLU A 264 5.95 17.54 6.44
CA GLU A 264 5.90 17.32 7.89
C GLU A 264 7.28 17.55 8.56
N ARG A 265 8.37 17.51 7.77
CA ARG A 265 9.77 17.60 8.19
C ARG A 265 10.57 18.67 7.47
N ILE A 266 9.95 19.39 6.54
CA ILE A 266 10.59 20.44 5.73
C ILE A 266 9.80 21.72 5.97
N SER A 267 10.49 22.87 6.10
CA SER A 267 9.80 24.15 6.23
C SER A 267 8.88 24.39 5.02
N SER A 268 7.78 25.10 5.20
CA SER A 268 6.85 25.39 4.10
C SER A 268 7.53 26.07 2.92
N ARG A 269 8.52 26.94 3.17
CA ARG A 269 9.30 27.62 2.14
C ARG A 269 10.18 26.65 1.34
N ASP A 270 10.88 25.75 2.03
CA ASP A 270 11.75 24.75 1.40
C ASP A 270 10.93 23.73 0.61
N LEU A 271 9.76 23.37 1.11
CA LEU A 271 8.83 22.50 0.42
C LEU A 271 8.36 23.09 -0.91
N LEU A 272 7.90 24.34 -0.93
CA LEU A 272 7.49 25.00 -2.18
C LEU A 272 8.66 25.16 -3.15
N GLY A 273 9.89 25.41 -2.64
CA GLY A 273 11.13 25.41 -3.40
C GLY A 273 11.42 24.06 -4.04
N LEU A 274 11.22 22.96 -3.31
CA LEU A 274 11.36 21.60 -3.82
C LEU A 274 10.42 21.34 -5.01
N TYR A 275 9.14 21.67 -4.89
CA TYR A 275 8.17 21.42 -5.96
C TYR A 275 8.41 22.33 -7.19
N ASN A 276 8.89 23.54 -7.00
CA ASN A 276 9.35 24.39 -8.12
C ASN A 276 10.55 23.75 -8.82
N MET A 277 11.55 23.25 -8.08
CA MET A 277 12.72 22.53 -8.64
C MET A 277 12.27 21.26 -9.40
N ILE A 278 11.32 20.50 -8.85
CA ILE A 278 10.72 19.34 -9.56
C ILE A 278 10.18 19.80 -10.91
N GLY A 279 9.36 20.84 -10.94
CA GLY A 279 8.79 21.38 -12.18
C GLY A 279 9.85 21.76 -13.21
N GLU A 280 10.92 22.42 -12.79
CA GLU A 280 12.05 22.81 -13.67
C GLU A 280 12.79 21.57 -14.20
N ARG A 281 13.05 20.54 -13.37
CA ARG A 281 13.68 19.30 -13.88
C ARG A 281 12.77 18.57 -14.87
N LEU A 282 11.47 18.49 -14.62
CA LEU A 282 10.52 17.89 -15.55
C LEU A 282 10.55 18.58 -16.93
N LYS A 283 10.54 19.92 -16.96
CA LYS A 283 10.52 20.71 -18.20
C LYS A 283 11.81 20.57 -19.01
N HIS A 284 12.97 20.44 -18.35
CA HIS A 284 14.25 20.52 -19.05
C HIS A 284 14.98 19.18 -19.22
N VAL A 285 14.65 18.17 -18.43
CA VAL A 285 15.38 16.88 -18.42
C VAL A 285 14.50 15.72 -18.91
N PHE A 286 13.22 15.74 -18.56
CA PHE A 286 12.34 14.61 -18.79
C PHE A 286 11.39 14.77 -19.97
N MET A 287 11.82 15.51 -21.01
CA MET A 287 11.04 15.66 -22.24
C MET A 287 10.77 14.31 -22.90
N GLY A 288 9.49 14.09 -23.27
CA GLY A 288 8.98 12.82 -23.80
C GLY A 288 8.50 11.83 -22.74
N TYR A 289 8.56 12.18 -21.47
CA TYR A 289 8.06 11.37 -20.35
C TYR A 289 6.61 11.66 -20.01
N LYS A 290 5.96 10.68 -19.39
CA LYS A 290 4.80 10.91 -18.51
C LYS A 290 5.32 10.90 -17.07
N ALA A 291 5.17 12.02 -16.38
CA ALA A 291 5.59 12.17 -15.00
C ALA A 291 4.38 12.13 -14.07
N TRP A 292 4.40 11.22 -13.10
CA TRP A 292 3.33 11.02 -12.14
C TRP A 292 3.83 11.36 -10.74
N ILE A 293 3.14 12.26 -10.06
CA ILE A 293 3.54 12.79 -8.75
C ILE A 293 2.38 12.66 -7.76
N LEU A 294 2.66 12.05 -6.60
CA LEU A 294 1.73 11.99 -5.47
C LEU A 294 2.01 13.16 -4.51
N SER A 295 0.97 13.86 -4.09
CA SER A 295 1.03 14.86 -3.01
C SER A 295 -0.36 15.12 -2.43
N TYR A 296 -0.43 15.68 -1.22
CA TYR A 296 -1.72 16.05 -0.62
C TYR A 296 -1.95 17.56 -0.58
N LYS A 297 -0.94 18.38 -0.92
CA LYS A 297 -1.02 19.85 -0.88
C LYS A 297 -1.17 20.43 -2.28
N ASP A 298 -2.28 21.10 -2.55
CA ASP A 298 -2.50 21.82 -3.82
C ASP A 298 -1.44 22.88 -4.08
N GLU A 299 -1.00 23.61 -3.03
CA GLU A 299 0.06 24.62 -3.10
C GLU A 299 1.37 24.07 -3.70
N CYS A 300 1.70 22.79 -3.39
CA CYS A 300 2.87 22.11 -3.93
C CYS A 300 2.72 21.88 -5.43
N PHE A 301 1.57 21.41 -5.86
CA PHE A 301 1.28 21.18 -7.28
C PHE A 301 1.30 22.47 -8.11
N ASP A 302 0.84 23.60 -7.55
CA ASP A 302 0.87 24.90 -8.21
C ASP A 302 2.31 25.35 -8.51
N LYS A 303 3.28 24.97 -7.67
CA LYS A 303 4.71 25.30 -7.86
C LYS A 303 5.39 24.48 -8.94
N ILE A 304 4.86 23.34 -9.36
CA ILE A 304 5.38 22.57 -10.52
C ILE A 304 5.29 23.39 -11.81
N GLY A 305 4.29 24.28 -11.91
CA GLY A 305 4.15 25.17 -13.06
C GLY A 305 3.88 24.46 -14.38
N LEU A 306 3.25 23.29 -14.32
CA LEU A 306 2.77 22.47 -15.44
C LEU A 306 1.29 22.17 -15.27
N ARG A 307 0.56 22.06 -16.38
CA ARG A 307 -0.84 21.64 -16.36
C ARG A 307 -0.92 20.11 -16.35
N PRO A 308 -1.54 19.48 -15.33
CA PRO A 308 -1.72 18.04 -15.35
C PRO A 308 -2.69 17.59 -16.44
N SER A 309 -2.40 16.46 -17.07
CA SER A 309 -3.29 15.78 -18.02
C SER A 309 -4.34 14.92 -17.30
N GLU A 310 -3.98 14.39 -16.13
CA GLU A 310 -4.86 13.56 -15.31
C GLU A 310 -4.67 13.84 -13.83
N LYS A 311 -5.76 13.68 -13.04
CA LYS A 311 -5.77 13.80 -11.58
C LYS A 311 -6.57 12.66 -10.98
N ILE A 312 -6.00 11.95 -10.02
CA ILE A 312 -6.60 10.82 -9.33
C ILE A 312 -6.53 11.06 -7.83
N LYS A 313 -7.65 10.96 -7.12
CA LYS A 313 -7.65 11.00 -5.67
C LYS A 313 -7.26 9.65 -5.10
N LEU A 314 -6.31 9.62 -4.15
CA LEU A 314 -5.81 8.44 -3.47
C LEU A 314 -5.67 8.70 -1.98
N MET A 315 -5.82 7.64 -1.17
CA MET A 315 -5.57 7.71 0.27
C MET A 315 -4.18 7.15 0.58
N ASN A 316 -3.32 7.95 1.20
CA ASN A 316 -2.04 7.50 1.76
C ASN A 316 -2.13 7.50 3.29
N GLY A 317 -2.41 6.35 3.88
CA GLY A 317 -2.81 6.26 5.28
C GLY A 317 -4.10 7.03 5.54
N SER A 318 -4.06 8.06 6.39
CA SER A 318 -5.18 8.97 6.67
C SER A 318 -5.21 10.21 5.78
N LEU A 319 -4.19 10.42 4.93
CA LEU A 319 -4.08 11.61 4.09
C LEU A 319 -4.83 11.41 2.77
N GLU A 320 -5.72 12.35 2.44
CA GLU A 320 -6.32 12.44 1.11
C GLU A 320 -5.31 13.12 0.19
N CYS A 321 -4.76 12.35 -0.77
CA CYS A 321 -3.75 12.79 -1.72
C CYS A 321 -4.33 12.89 -3.12
N GLU A 322 -3.71 13.72 -3.97
CA GLU A 322 -3.88 13.68 -5.41
C GLU A 322 -2.65 13.07 -6.08
N TYR A 323 -2.87 12.26 -7.09
CA TYR A 323 -1.87 11.67 -7.97
C TYR A 323 -2.04 12.27 -9.34
N ARG A 324 -1.09 13.13 -9.76
CA ARG A 324 -1.21 13.93 -10.98
C ARG A 324 -0.24 13.48 -12.04
N CYS A 325 -0.73 13.36 -13.28
CA CYS A 325 0.07 13.08 -14.47
C CYS A 325 0.43 14.39 -15.20
N TYR A 326 1.68 14.49 -15.63
CA TYR A 326 2.18 15.55 -16.50
C TYR A 326 2.80 14.93 -17.74
N GLU A 327 2.21 15.19 -18.91
CA GLU A 327 2.77 14.80 -20.21
C GLU A 327 3.78 15.86 -20.65
N LEU A 328 5.04 15.43 -20.84
CA LEU A 328 6.17 16.31 -21.12
C LEU A 328 6.52 16.22 -22.61
N PHE A 329 6.32 17.28 -23.34
CA PHE A 329 6.56 17.37 -24.80
C PHE A 329 7.25 18.67 -25.17
N GLU A 330 7.92 18.69 -26.30
CA GLU A 330 8.52 19.91 -26.86
C GLU A 330 7.43 20.77 -27.53
N GLY A 331 7.48 22.10 -27.33
CA GLY A 331 6.53 23.03 -27.93
C GLY A 331 5.30 23.34 -27.10
N THR A 332 4.25 23.84 -27.72
CA THR A 332 3.01 24.21 -27.03
C THR A 332 2.00 23.05 -27.01
N ASN A 333 1.08 23.10 -26.03
CA ASN A 333 -0.01 22.11 -25.91
C ASN A 333 -0.90 22.04 -27.19
N LYS A 334 -0.92 23.14 -27.98
CA LYS A 334 -1.63 23.19 -29.27
C LYS A 334 -0.88 22.38 -30.34
N ASP A 335 0.44 22.52 -30.41
CA ASP A 335 1.28 21.80 -31.36
C ASP A 335 1.27 20.31 -31.12
N PHE A 336 1.37 19.91 -29.82
CA PHE A 336 1.27 18.52 -29.42
C PHE A 336 -0.07 17.87 -29.74
N LYS A 337 -1.20 18.55 -29.48
CA LYS A 337 -2.53 18.06 -29.88
C LYS A 337 -2.74 18.00 -31.38
N LYS A 338 -2.13 18.90 -32.12
CA LYS A 338 -2.16 18.90 -33.59
C LYS A 338 -1.40 17.68 -34.13
N ALA A 339 -0.19 17.44 -33.65
CA ALA A 339 0.61 16.26 -34.00
C ALA A 339 -0.08 14.93 -33.69
N LEU A 340 -0.75 14.81 -32.51
CA LEU A 340 -1.54 13.63 -32.14
C LEU A 340 -2.76 13.40 -33.06
N ASN A 341 -3.37 14.48 -33.58
CA ASN A 341 -4.51 14.38 -34.51
C ASN A 341 -4.08 14.11 -35.93
N GLU A 342 -2.88 14.54 -36.34
CA GLU A 342 -2.30 14.31 -37.65
C GLU A 342 -1.62 12.93 -37.80
N GLY A 343 -1.19 12.29 -36.70
CA GLY A 343 -0.61 10.94 -36.71
C GLY A 343 -1.62 9.80 -36.62
N GLY A 344 -2.90 10.08 -36.59
CA GLY A 344 -4.00 9.09 -36.50
C GLY A 344 -4.65 8.85 -37.85
N GLU A 345 -3.99 8.15 -38.77
CA GLU A 345 -4.65 7.46 -39.86
C GLU A 345 -5.51 6.33 -39.30
N ASP A 346 -6.81 6.32 -39.69
CA ASP A 346 -7.88 5.41 -39.28
C ASP A 346 -8.63 5.73 -37.96
N ARG A 347 -9.35 6.87 -37.98
CA ARG A 347 -10.62 6.94 -37.24
C ARG A 347 -11.76 6.89 -38.27
N PRO A 348 -12.74 5.95 -38.12
CA PRO A 348 -13.95 5.95 -38.94
C PRO A 348 -14.63 7.31 -38.77
N GLU A 349 -14.89 7.99 -39.88
CA GLU A 349 -15.62 9.27 -39.93
C GLU A 349 -16.93 9.12 -39.15
N ARG A 350 -17.11 9.96 -38.14
CA ARG A 350 -18.45 10.11 -37.54
C ARG A 350 -19.40 10.57 -38.64
N PRO A 351 -20.56 9.91 -38.82
CA PRO A 351 -21.51 10.29 -39.82
C PRO A 351 -21.87 11.77 -39.65
N ARG A 352 -21.64 12.57 -40.71
CA ARG A 352 -22.06 13.96 -40.76
C ARG A 352 -23.56 14.02 -40.55
N ARG A 353 -24.02 14.78 -39.57
CA ARG A 353 -25.43 15.11 -39.46
C ARG A 353 -25.87 15.73 -40.77
N PRO A 354 -27.01 15.33 -41.36
CA PRO A 354 -27.50 15.93 -42.58
C PRO A 354 -27.80 17.41 -42.34
N GLU A 355 -27.20 18.28 -43.15
CA GLU A 355 -27.62 19.67 -43.30
C GLU A 355 -29.00 19.66 -43.94
N GLY A 356 -30.03 19.95 -43.14
CA GLY A 356 -31.39 20.01 -43.63
C GLY A 356 -32.29 20.76 -42.66
N ALA A 357 -32.71 21.93 -43.09
CA ALA A 357 -33.89 22.65 -42.63
C ALA A 357 -33.89 23.25 -41.24
N PHE A 358 -33.33 24.44 -41.09
CA PHE A 358 -33.86 25.43 -40.17
C PHE A 358 -34.52 26.55 -40.92
N GLU A 359 -35.82 26.42 -41.17
CA GLU A 359 -36.68 27.57 -41.46
C GLU A 359 -36.61 28.57 -40.32
N ARG A 360 -36.31 29.82 -40.69
CA ARG A 360 -36.34 30.99 -39.79
C ARG A 360 -37.79 31.23 -39.37
N ARG A 361 -38.16 30.87 -38.17
CA ARG A 361 -39.33 31.39 -37.49
C ARG A 361 -38.94 32.57 -36.63
N GLY A 362 -39.74 33.63 -36.80
CA GLY A 362 -39.57 34.99 -36.35
C GLY A 362 -39.38 35.18 -34.84
N ASN A 363 -38.75 36.29 -34.60
CA ASN A 363 -38.52 36.94 -33.32
C ASN A 363 -39.88 37.29 -32.66
N ASP A 364 -40.23 36.59 -31.57
CA ASP A 364 -41.13 37.14 -30.54
C ASP A 364 -40.65 36.57 -29.18
N ARG A 365 -39.84 37.37 -28.50
CA ARG A 365 -39.56 37.20 -27.11
C ARG A 365 -40.26 38.26 -26.30
N PRO A 366 -41.14 37.89 -25.36
CA PRO A 366 -41.70 38.88 -24.42
C PRO A 366 -40.63 39.27 -23.40
N ASN A 367 -40.45 40.58 -23.28
CA ASN A 367 -39.60 41.26 -22.32
C ASN A 367 -40.15 41.09 -20.91
N PHE A 368 -39.60 40.16 -20.11
CA PHE A 368 -39.83 40.14 -18.65
C PHE A 368 -38.71 40.92 -17.96
N ARG A 369 -38.98 42.16 -17.62
CA ARG A 369 -38.22 42.91 -16.62
C ARG A 369 -38.55 42.34 -15.26
N LEU A 370 -37.64 41.61 -14.65
CA LEU A 370 -37.68 41.30 -13.19
C LEU A 370 -37.00 42.45 -12.45
N GLY A 371 -37.77 43.01 -11.51
CA GLY A 371 -37.37 44.13 -10.68
C GLY A 371 -36.20 43.72 -9.73
N ARG A 372 -35.38 44.71 -9.48
CA ARG A 372 -34.34 44.70 -8.44
C ARG A 372 -35.00 44.47 -7.08
N VAL A 373 -34.64 43.42 -6.41
CA VAL A 373 -34.90 43.22 -4.97
C VAL A 373 -33.61 43.56 -4.23
N ASP A 374 -33.69 44.59 -3.40
CA ASP A 374 -32.62 45.09 -2.56
C ASP A 374 -32.22 44.03 -1.53
N ARG A 375 -30.90 43.77 -1.44
CA ARG A 375 -30.30 43.03 -0.33
C ARG A 375 -30.03 43.99 0.82
N PRO A 376 -30.43 43.68 2.06
CA PRO A 376 -30.03 44.46 3.22
C PRO A 376 -28.56 44.18 3.59
N GLU A 377 -27.82 45.28 3.74
CA GLU A 377 -26.47 45.30 4.32
C GLU A 377 -26.51 44.79 5.77
N ARG A 378 -25.72 43.76 6.09
CA ARG A 378 -25.42 43.38 7.48
C ARG A 378 -24.13 44.07 7.92
N ARG A 379 -24.31 45.12 8.79
CA ARG A 379 -23.23 45.73 9.56
C ARG A 379 -22.65 44.72 10.53
N PHE A 380 -21.33 44.63 10.54
CA PHE A 380 -20.56 43.98 11.59
C PHE A 380 -20.64 44.85 12.86
N ALA A 381 -21.12 44.30 13.95
CA ALA A 381 -20.90 44.80 15.30
C ALA A 381 -20.12 43.73 16.06
N ALA A 382 -18.95 44.15 16.55
CA ALA A 382 -18.12 43.34 17.44
C ALA A 382 -18.79 43.34 18.84
N ALA A 383 -18.93 42.14 19.43
CA ALA A 383 -19.11 41.99 20.87
C ALA A 383 -18.35 40.73 21.31
N HIS A 384 -17.37 40.98 22.17
CA HIS A 384 -16.69 39.93 22.96
C HIS A 384 -17.68 39.33 23.96
N SER A 385 -17.73 38.00 24.07
CA SER A 385 -18.02 37.31 25.33
C SER A 385 -17.29 35.97 25.29
N GLU A 386 -16.41 35.81 26.27
CA GLU A 386 -15.82 34.53 26.72
C GLU A 386 -16.99 33.67 27.22
N ASP A 387 -17.01 32.40 26.76
CA ASP A 387 -17.73 31.21 27.24
C ASP A 387 -18.38 30.48 26.05
N ASP A 388 -17.60 29.58 25.42
CA ASP A 388 -18.07 28.42 24.63
C ASP A 388 -16.88 27.55 24.20
N GLU A 389 -16.10 27.09 25.17
CA GLU A 389 -15.23 25.90 25.01
C GLU A 389 -15.93 24.67 25.59
N GLU A 390 -16.94 24.16 24.91
CA GLU A 390 -17.38 22.76 25.07
C GLU A 390 -18.48 22.46 24.04
N ARG A 391 -18.07 22.11 22.81
CA ARG A 391 -18.89 21.29 21.87
C ARG A 391 -18.24 21.25 20.49
N LEU A 392 -17.23 20.41 20.33
CA LEU A 392 -16.82 19.91 19.01
C LEU A 392 -15.94 18.64 19.16
N THR A 393 -16.54 17.55 19.66
CA THR A 393 -15.95 16.21 19.54
C THR A 393 -17.04 15.19 19.29
N SER A 394 -17.49 15.06 18.06
CA SER A 394 -18.08 13.82 17.58
C SER A 394 -18.15 13.81 16.05
N ILE A 395 -17.06 13.38 15.42
CA ILE A 395 -17.10 12.90 14.05
C ILE A 395 -16.95 11.37 14.13
N PRO A 396 -17.95 10.56 13.73
CA PRO A 396 -17.84 9.10 13.71
C PRO A 396 -17.01 8.68 12.52
N GLY A 397 -15.94 7.89 12.74
CA GLY A 397 -15.23 7.22 11.65
C GLY A 397 -13.71 7.20 11.72
N LYS A 398 -13.07 7.40 12.87
CA LYS A 398 -11.61 7.18 13.00
C LYS A 398 -11.31 5.76 13.45
N ARG A 399 -10.67 4.98 12.56
CA ARG A 399 -9.91 3.79 12.96
C ARG A 399 -8.73 4.23 13.81
N ILE A 400 -8.70 3.81 15.06
CA ILE A 400 -7.53 3.95 15.92
C ILE A 400 -6.80 2.61 15.87
N PHE A 401 -5.70 2.54 15.13
CA PHE A 401 -4.69 1.52 15.35
C PHE A 401 -3.97 1.89 16.65
N GLY A 402 -4.22 1.11 17.70
CA GLY A 402 -3.54 1.29 18.97
C GLY A 402 -2.10 0.79 18.88
N GLU A 403 -1.16 1.70 18.89
CA GLU A 403 0.19 1.45 19.39
C GLU A 403 0.20 1.82 20.87
N ASP A 404 0.40 0.82 21.72
CA ASP A 404 0.69 1.03 23.14
C ASP A 404 2.05 1.72 23.27
N ARG A 405 2.05 3.03 23.51
CA ARG A 405 3.21 3.74 24.07
C ARG A 405 2.97 3.98 25.56
N PRO A 406 3.93 3.68 26.42
CA PRO A 406 3.80 3.93 27.85
C PRO A 406 3.76 5.43 28.14
N VAL A 407 2.79 5.85 28.92
CA VAL A 407 2.59 7.22 29.41
C VAL A 407 3.73 7.58 30.36
N HIS A 408 4.61 8.51 29.94
CA HIS A 408 5.58 9.12 30.84
C HIS A 408 4.88 10.12 31.77
N LYS A 409 4.80 9.78 33.05
CA LYS A 409 4.49 10.73 34.13
C LYS A 409 5.64 11.76 34.24
N LYS A 410 5.27 13.03 34.20
CA LYS A 410 6.16 14.14 34.59
C LYS A 410 6.47 14.00 36.07
N PHE A 411 7.75 13.85 36.40
CA PHE A 411 8.29 14.08 37.73
C PHE A 411 9.29 15.26 37.66
N GLY A 412 9.18 16.10 38.69
CA GLY A 412 9.90 17.34 38.81
C GLY A 412 11.38 17.18 39.16
N ASP A 413 12.03 18.32 39.14
CA ASP A 413 13.43 18.61 39.34
C ASP A 413 14.15 17.88 40.49
N ALA A 414 15.28 17.24 40.17
CA ALA A 414 16.33 16.92 41.11
C ALA A 414 17.73 16.85 40.44
N PRO A 415 18.85 17.08 41.16
CA PRO A 415 20.02 17.77 40.65
C PRO A 415 21.05 16.89 39.93
N ILE A 416 21.82 17.58 39.05
CA ILE A 416 22.91 17.13 38.21
C ILE A 416 23.97 16.34 39.00
N ARG A 417 24.23 15.08 38.65
CA ARG A 417 25.43 14.31 39.05
C ARG A 417 26.40 14.18 37.85
N LYS A 418 27.68 14.44 38.16
CA LYS A 418 28.83 14.44 37.23
C LYS A 418 29.09 13.05 36.62
N PRO A 419 29.70 12.97 35.39
CA PRO A 419 29.91 11.73 34.68
C PRO A 419 31.06 10.90 35.27
N ILE A 420 30.83 9.58 35.36
CA ILE A 420 31.82 8.56 35.75
C ILE A 420 32.52 8.05 34.47
N LYS A 421 33.86 8.05 34.49
CA LYS A 421 34.72 7.54 33.43
C LYS A 421 34.62 6.04 33.28
N PRO A 422 34.70 5.46 32.07
CA PRO A 422 34.70 4.01 31.87
C PRO A 422 36.08 3.40 32.20
N LYS A 423 36.04 2.23 32.87
CA LYS A 423 37.23 1.39 33.12
C LYS A 423 37.47 0.45 31.92
N GLY A 424 38.69 0.41 31.55
CA GLY A 424 39.57 -0.47 30.80
C GLY A 424 39.03 -1.72 30.13
N GLU A 425 39.31 -1.77 28.83
CA GLU A 425 39.23 -2.91 27.96
C GLU A 425 40.26 -4.00 28.34
N ARG A 426 39.86 -5.27 28.22
CA ARG A 426 40.79 -6.39 28.09
C ARG A 426 40.65 -7.02 26.70
N PRO A 427 41.75 -7.29 25.99
CA PRO A 427 41.72 -7.84 24.64
C PRO A 427 41.41 -9.34 24.64
N VAL A 428 40.47 -9.76 23.78
CA VAL A 428 40.18 -11.16 23.48
C VAL A 428 41.10 -11.58 22.34
N LYS A 429 41.99 -12.54 22.61
CA LYS A 429 42.90 -13.19 21.63
C LYS A 429 42.10 -14.08 20.69
N MET A 430 42.18 -13.79 19.38
CA MET A 430 41.85 -14.75 18.31
C MET A 430 42.91 -15.86 18.32
N ARG A 431 42.44 -17.10 18.37
CA ARG A 431 43.24 -18.27 18.02
C ARG A 431 42.78 -18.79 16.68
N TYR A 432 43.69 -18.69 15.69
CA TYR A 432 43.67 -19.52 14.51
C TYR A 432 44.01 -20.95 14.92
N ARG A 433 43.37 -21.95 14.33
CA ARG A 433 43.79 -23.34 14.34
C ARG A 433 43.73 -23.85 12.91
N ASP A 434 44.91 -24.29 12.48
CA ASP A 434 45.18 -24.95 11.23
C ASP A 434 44.59 -26.36 11.15
N GLU A 435 44.52 -26.83 9.91
CA GLU A 435 44.13 -28.14 9.43
C GLU A 435 44.92 -29.29 10.09
N ASP A 436 44.30 -30.44 10.29
CA ASP A 436 44.66 -31.72 9.66
C ASP A 436 44.04 -32.93 10.36
N ASP A 437 43.51 -33.81 9.51
CA ASP A 437 43.50 -35.28 9.56
C ASP A 437 42.70 -36.11 10.61
N HIS A 438 42.03 -37.06 10.02
CA HIS A 438 41.74 -38.47 10.34
C HIS A 438 40.30 -38.93 10.63
N LYS A 439 39.79 -39.62 9.61
CA LYS A 439 38.96 -40.86 9.57
C LYS A 439 38.58 -41.53 10.88
N LYS A 440 37.27 -41.86 11.00
CA LYS A 440 36.60 -43.19 11.25
C LYS A 440 35.25 -42.97 11.86
N SER A 441 34.19 -43.34 11.21
CA SER A 441 33.35 -44.55 11.18
C SER A 441 32.32 -44.69 12.33
N PHE A 442 31.07 -44.95 11.88
CA PHE A 442 29.95 -45.65 12.53
C PHE A 442 29.01 -44.91 13.51
N GLY A 443 27.72 -44.96 13.16
CA GLY A 443 26.62 -44.95 14.12
C GLY A 443 25.35 -44.28 13.64
N ASP A 444 24.46 -45.06 13.01
CA ASP A 444 23.07 -44.72 12.74
C ASP A 444 22.35 -44.17 13.95
N HIS A 445 21.57 -43.08 13.74
CA HIS A 445 20.23 -42.98 14.29
C HIS A 445 19.41 -41.91 13.53
N LYS A 446 18.40 -42.42 12.84
CA LYS A 446 17.30 -41.66 12.23
C LYS A 446 16.57 -40.84 13.29
N ARG A 447 16.32 -39.57 13.02
CA ARG A 447 15.07 -38.86 13.39
C ARG A 447 14.77 -37.80 12.35
N ASP A 448 13.68 -38.04 11.63
CA ASP A 448 13.04 -37.14 10.70
C ASP A 448 12.58 -35.85 11.39
N GLY A 449 12.89 -34.73 10.77
CA GLY A 449 12.38 -33.41 11.13
C GLY A 449 12.51 -32.49 9.92
N LYS A 450 11.68 -32.69 8.91
CA LYS A 450 11.60 -31.79 7.76
C LYS A 450 10.93 -30.50 8.15
N HIS A 451 11.66 -29.40 8.18
CA HIS A 451 11.12 -28.07 8.01
C HIS A 451 11.24 -27.70 6.51
N PRO A 452 10.12 -27.49 5.79
CA PRO A 452 10.15 -26.98 4.43
C PRO A 452 10.16 -25.45 4.52
N PHE A 453 10.99 -24.81 3.75
CA PHE A 453 11.09 -23.40 3.44
C PHE A 453 12.44 -22.78 3.78
N SER A 454 13.41 -23.13 2.97
CA SER A 454 14.51 -22.27 2.56
C SER A 454 15.24 -22.91 1.39
N LYS A 455 14.83 -22.62 0.16
CA LYS A 455 15.68 -22.85 -1.01
C LYS A 455 15.99 -21.49 -1.64
N PRO A 456 17.26 -21.13 -1.76
CA PRO A 456 17.66 -20.02 -2.61
C PRO A 456 17.44 -20.40 -4.08
N ILE A 457 16.98 -19.44 -4.88
CA ILE A 457 16.81 -19.53 -6.32
C ILE A 457 18.15 -19.95 -6.93
N LYS A 458 18.25 -21.18 -7.43
CA LYS A 458 19.37 -21.63 -8.24
C LYS A 458 19.18 -21.07 -9.65
N ARG A 459 20.00 -20.08 -10.02
CA ARG A 459 20.21 -19.68 -11.41
C ARG A 459 20.83 -20.84 -12.17
N ARG A 460 20.22 -21.26 -13.30
CA ARG A 460 20.86 -22.06 -14.31
C ARG A 460 21.88 -21.19 -15.05
N GLY A 461 23.16 -21.53 -14.98
CA GLY A 461 24.16 -21.02 -15.89
C GLY A 461 23.88 -21.57 -17.29
N HIS A 462 23.98 -20.70 -18.30
CA HIS A 462 24.16 -21.09 -19.67
C HIS A 462 25.59 -21.65 -19.75
N ASP A 463 25.68 -22.94 -19.95
CA ASP A 463 26.92 -23.56 -20.43
C ASP A 463 26.91 -23.49 -21.96
N ASP A 464 28.02 -22.98 -22.48
CA ASP A 464 28.39 -22.89 -23.88
C ASP A 464 28.31 -24.24 -24.57
N TYR A 465 27.77 -24.29 -25.77
CA TYR A 465 28.05 -25.32 -26.75
C TYR A 465 28.99 -24.72 -27.78
N GLU A 466 30.28 -25.12 -27.70
CA GLU A 466 31.15 -25.30 -28.84
C GLU A 466 30.85 -26.69 -29.43
N ASP A 467 30.49 -26.73 -30.66
CA ASP A 467 30.82 -27.48 -31.87
C ASP A 467 29.68 -27.46 -32.88
#